data_d110fd941f4980352f49640bb74a0e76
#
_entry.id   d110fd941f4980352f49640bb74a0e76
#
_cell.length_a   1.000
_cell.length_b   1.000
_cell.length_c   1.000
_cell.angle_alpha   90.00
_cell.angle_beta   90.00
_cell.angle_gamma   90.00
#
_symmetry.space_group_name_H-M   'P 1'
#
loop_
_entity.id
_entity.type
_entity.pdbx_description
1 polymer ?
#
loop_
_entity_poly.entity_id
_entity_poly.type
_entity_poly.pdbx_seq_one_letter_code
_entity_poly.pdbx_strand_id
1 'polypeptide(L)'
;PFVDAHFHMDSTLTYGMPRVNASGTLLEGIALWGELKPTLTQDAIVGRALTYCDWAVGKGLLAIRSHVDTSDPRLLAVEALLHVRERVKPYLDLQLVAFPQDGLLRSPGALHNLKRALSMGVDVVGGIPHFERTMADGAESVRILCEIAADLGKRVDLHCDETDDPLSRHIEQLVLVRHDHVAPQQ
;
A
#
# COMPACT_ATOMS: atom_id res chain seq x y z
N PRO A 1 23.48 -0.62 7.86
CA PRO A 1 22.26 -1.20 7.34
C PRO A 1 21.57 -0.22 6.40
N PHE A 2 20.89 -0.76 5.37
CA PHE A 2 20.06 0.02 4.48
C PHE A 2 18.59 -0.08 4.90
N VAL A 3 17.80 0.93 4.52
CA VAL A 3 16.35 0.98 4.70
C VAL A 3 15.71 1.10 3.33
N ASP A 4 14.76 0.23 3.02
CA ASP A 4 13.86 0.38 1.89
C ASP A 4 12.55 1.00 2.38
N ALA A 5 12.36 2.28 2.09
CA ALA A 5 11.22 3.04 2.59
C ALA A 5 9.94 2.88 1.74
N HIS A 6 10.02 2.19 0.58
CA HIS A 6 8.90 2.03 -0.34
C HIS A 6 9.02 0.75 -1.14
N PHE A 7 8.17 -0.23 -0.85
CA PHE A 7 8.14 -1.52 -1.53
C PHE A 7 6.70 -2.07 -1.61
N HIS A 8 6.46 -3.02 -2.53
CA HIS A 8 5.21 -3.78 -2.67
C HIS A 8 5.53 -5.27 -2.57
N MET A 9 5.62 -5.79 -1.35
CA MET A 9 6.10 -7.16 -1.09
C MET A 9 5.09 -8.23 -1.52
N ASP A 10 3.81 -7.92 -1.51
CA ASP A 10 2.74 -8.82 -1.96
C ASP A 10 2.87 -9.18 -3.45
N SER A 11 3.38 -8.25 -4.27
CA SER A 11 3.61 -8.45 -5.71
C SER A 11 5.06 -8.83 -6.05
N THR A 12 5.95 -8.94 -5.06
CA THR A 12 7.36 -9.28 -5.35
C THR A 12 7.50 -10.64 -6.04
N LEU A 13 8.51 -10.76 -6.91
CA LEU A 13 8.85 -11.99 -7.66
C LEU A 13 7.68 -12.55 -8.50
N THR A 14 6.81 -11.68 -9.01
CA THR A 14 5.71 -12.03 -9.93
C THR A 14 5.99 -11.69 -11.39
N TYR A 15 7.23 -11.33 -11.75
CA TYR A 15 7.58 -11.02 -13.14
C TYR A 15 7.18 -12.17 -14.07
N GLY A 16 6.44 -11.82 -15.14
CA GLY A 16 5.90 -12.81 -16.08
C GLY A 16 4.58 -13.47 -15.68
N MET A 17 3.98 -13.07 -14.55
CA MET A 17 2.72 -13.61 -14.04
C MET A 17 1.61 -12.54 -14.09
N PRO A 18 0.42 -12.86 -14.64
CA PRO A 18 0.07 -14.04 -15.45
C PRO A 18 0.68 -13.99 -16.85
N ARG A 19 1.23 -12.85 -17.24
CA ARG A 19 1.92 -12.55 -18.48
C ARG A 19 2.93 -11.41 -18.28
N VAL A 20 3.77 -11.14 -19.28
CA VAL A 20 4.73 -10.04 -19.24
C VAL A 20 4.02 -8.71 -19.51
N ASN A 21 4.43 -7.64 -18.82
CA ASN A 21 4.08 -6.26 -19.15
C ASN A 21 4.75 -5.89 -20.48
N ALA A 22 3.99 -5.90 -21.56
CA ALA A 22 4.51 -5.69 -22.92
C ALA A 22 4.71 -4.21 -23.26
N SER A 23 3.88 -3.32 -22.71
CA SER A 23 3.98 -1.88 -22.94
C SER A 23 5.04 -1.19 -22.06
N GLY A 24 5.41 -1.81 -20.94
CA GLY A 24 6.28 -1.21 -19.93
C GLY A 24 5.61 -0.08 -19.14
N THR A 25 4.29 0.12 -19.27
CA THR A 25 3.58 1.20 -18.60
C THR A 25 3.10 0.78 -17.21
N LEU A 26 2.95 1.77 -16.31
CA LEU A 26 2.35 1.58 -14.99
C LEU A 26 0.93 1.03 -15.08
N LEU A 27 0.11 1.55 -15.99
CA LEU A 27 -1.29 1.12 -16.14
C LEU A 27 -1.42 -0.35 -16.53
N GLU A 28 -0.53 -0.85 -17.40
CA GLU A 28 -0.49 -2.29 -17.71
C GLU A 28 -0.04 -3.10 -16.49
N GLY A 29 0.93 -2.59 -15.72
CA GLY A 29 1.35 -3.21 -14.45
C GLY A 29 0.20 -3.36 -13.45
N ILE A 30 -0.61 -2.32 -13.28
CA ILE A 30 -1.82 -2.35 -12.44
C ILE A 30 -2.84 -3.37 -12.97
N ALA A 31 -3.06 -3.40 -14.29
CA ALA A 31 -3.97 -4.36 -14.91
C ALA A 31 -3.50 -5.80 -14.69
N LEU A 32 -2.22 -6.09 -14.87
CA LEU A 32 -1.61 -7.39 -14.61
C LEU A 32 -1.77 -7.84 -13.15
N TRP A 33 -1.61 -6.92 -12.21
CA TRP A 33 -1.87 -7.19 -10.80
C TRP A 33 -3.35 -7.57 -10.57
N GLY A 34 -4.28 -6.85 -11.20
CA GLY A 34 -5.71 -7.17 -11.18
C GLY A 34 -6.03 -8.56 -11.77
N GLU A 35 -5.35 -8.97 -12.86
CA GLU A 35 -5.47 -10.30 -13.47
C GLU A 35 -4.90 -11.41 -12.56
N LEU A 36 -3.79 -11.14 -11.87
CA LEU A 36 -3.12 -12.10 -10.99
C LEU A 36 -3.84 -12.28 -9.65
N LYS A 37 -4.38 -11.21 -9.08
CA LYS A 37 -4.98 -11.15 -7.74
C LYS A 37 -5.96 -12.30 -7.44
N PRO A 38 -6.91 -12.66 -8.32
CA PRO A 38 -7.86 -13.76 -8.06
C PRO A 38 -7.21 -15.14 -7.88
N THR A 39 -6.02 -15.34 -8.45
CA THR A 39 -5.29 -16.62 -8.43
C THR A 39 -4.32 -16.76 -7.26
N LEU A 40 -4.12 -15.69 -6.50
CA LEU A 40 -3.18 -15.67 -5.38
C LEU A 40 -3.64 -16.60 -4.25
N THR A 41 -2.67 -17.26 -3.64
CA THR A 41 -2.82 -18.01 -2.40
C THR A 41 -1.91 -17.42 -1.32
N GLN A 42 -2.29 -17.59 -0.06
CA GLN A 42 -1.48 -17.11 1.07
C GLN A 42 -0.07 -17.71 1.04
N ASP A 43 0.04 -19.03 0.82
CA ASP A 43 1.34 -19.72 0.78
C ASP A 43 2.26 -19.19 -0.34
N ALA A 44 1.70 -18.90 -1.51
CA ALA A 44 2.47 -18.35 -2.63
C ALA A 44 3.02 -16.95 -2.30
N ILE A 45 2.22 -16.09 -1.66
CA ILE A 45 2.67 -14.77 -1.22
C ILE A 45 3.76 -14.91 -0.14
N VAL A 46 3.53 -15.72 0.88
CA VAL A 46 4.50 -15.98 1.95
C VAL A 46 5.82 -16.49 1.39
N GLY A 47 5.79 -17.47 0.50
CA GLY A 47 7.01 -18.05 -0.09
C GLY A 47 7.84 -17.01 -0.85
N ARG A 48 7.20 -16.20 -1.71
CA ARG A 48 7.88 -15.13 -2.45
C ARG A 48 8.44 -14.05 -1.51
N ALA A 49 7.64 -13.60 -0.55
CA ALA A 49 8.03 -12.57 0.39
C ALA A 49 9.23 -12.99 1.25
N LEU A 50 9.25 -14.23 1.76
CA LEU A 50 10.41 -14.76 2.52
C LEU A 50 11.66 -14.84 1.66
N THR A 51 11.54 -15.34 0.41
CA THR A 51 12.67 -15.38 -0.53
C THR A 51 13.25 -13.98 -0.75
N TYR A 52 12.37 -12.97 -0.92
CA TYR A 52 12.82 -11.59 -1.06
C TYR A 52 13.49 -11.07 0.22
N CYS A 53 12.94 -11.35 1.41
CA CYS A 53 13.53 -10.93 2.67
C CYS A 53 14.97 -11.50 2.82
N ASP A 54 15.18 -12.75 2.46
CA ASP A 54 16.53 -13.37 2.50
C ASP A 54 17.51 -12.66 1.56
N TRP A 55 17.05 -12.31 0.34
CA TRP A 55 17.88 -11.55 -0.61
C TRP A 55 18.16 -10.13 -0.12
N ALA A 56 17.16 -9.46 0.46
CA ALA A 56 17.28 -8.10 0.99
C ALA A 56 18.31 -8.05 2.13
N VAL A 57 18.21 -8.95 3.10
CA VAL A 57 19.15 -9.05 4.22
C VAL A 57 20.56 -9.39 3.73
N GLY A 58 20.69 -10.31 2.76
CA GLY A 58 21.97 -10.63 2.12
C GLY A 58 22.65 -9.45 1.44
N LYS A 59 21.88 -8.38 1.13
CA LYS A 59 22.38 -7.12 0.56
C LYS A 59 22.46 -5.97 1.58
N GLY A 60 22.22 -6.25 2.87
CA GLY A 60 22.33 -5.28 3.95
C GLY A 60 21.07 -4.46 4.23
N LEU A 61 19.91 -4.79 3.66
CA LEU A 61 18.62 -4.22 4.01
C LEU A 61 18.13 -4.83 5.33
N LEU A 62 17.91 -4.01 6.36
CA LEU A 62 17.43 -4.46 7.67
C LEU A 62 16.11 -3.83 8.08
N ALA A 63 15.57 -2.91 7.28
CA ALA A 63 14.23 -2.38 7.47
C ALA A 63 13.56 -2.15 6.12
N ILE A 64 12.28 -2.54 6.00
CA ILE A 64 11.48 -2.41 4.79
C ILE A 64 10.09 -1.87 5.17
N ARG A 65 9.62 -0.83 4.43
CA ARG A 65 8.22 -0.43 4.45
C ARG A 65 7.56 -0.97 3.19
N SER A 66 6.55 -1.82 3.36
CA SER A 66 5.84 -2.43 2.26
C SER A 66 4.37 -2.05 2.25
N HIS A 67 3.89 -1.55 1.11
CA HIS A 67 2.47 -1.38 0.82
C HIS A 67 1.86 -2.75 0.54
N VAL A 68 0.71 -3.04 1.16
CA VAL A 68 -0.03 -4.29 0.96
C VAL A 68 -1.42 -3.98 0.44
N ASP A 69 -1.79 -4.56 -0.69
CA ASP A 69 -3.06 -4.33 -1.35
C ASP A 69 -4.24 -4.80 -0.49
N THR A 70 -5.14 -3.87 -0.16
CA THR A 70 -6.38 -4.12 0.59
C THR A 70 -7.62 -4.16 -0.30
N SER A 71 -7.47 -4.07 -1.62
CA SER A 71 -8.61 -4.09 -2.56
C SER A 71 -9.24 -5.48 -2.67
N ASP A 72 -8.49 -6.55 -2.40
CA ASP A 72 -9.03 -7.91 -2.30
C ASP A 72 -9.83 -8.09 -1.00
N PRO A 73 -11.16 -8.35 -1.06
CA PRO A 73 -11.97 -8.50 0.13
C PRO A 73 -11.59 -9.70 1.03
N ARG A 74 -10.83 -10.66 0.49
CA ARG A 74 -10.27 -11.79 1.25
C ARG A 74 -9.14 -11.35 2.16
N LEU A 75 -8.45 -10.21 1.86
CA LEU A 75 -7.27 -9.71 2.54
C LEU A 75 -6.12 -10.73 2.62
N LEU A 76 -6.01 -11.63 1.64
CA LEU A 76 -4.99 -12.68 1.62
C LEU A 76 -3.56 -12.15 1.71
N ALA A 77 -3.27 -11.05 1.00
CA ALA A 77 -1.95 -10.41 1.06
C ALA A 77 -1.65 -9.83 2.44
N VAL A 78 -2.66 -9.25 3.11
CA VAL A 78 -2.53 -8.71 4.46
C VAL A 78 -2.19 -9.83 5.45
N GLU A 79 -2.95 -10.93 5.45
CA GLU A 79 -2.70 -12.09 6.32
C GLU A 79 -1.31 -12.68 6.07
N ALA A 80 -0.94 -12.84 4.79
CA ALA A 80 0.36 -13.38 4.40
C ALA A 80 1.52 -12.51 4.91
N LEU A 81 1.46 -11.18 4.71
CA LEU A 81 2.55 -10.30 5.12
C LEU A 81 2.60 -10.05 6.62
N LEU A 82 1.48 -10.09 7.34
CA LEU A 82 1.48 -10.13 8.80
C LEU A 82 2.20 -11.38 9.32
N HIS A 83 1.95 -12.53 8.71
CA HIS A 83 2.67 -13.77 9.03
C HIS A 83 4.17 -13.68 8.71
N VAL A 84 4.52 -13.14 7.54
CA VAL A 84 5.93 -12.90 7.15
C VAL A 84 6.61 -11.98 8.16
N ARG A 85 5.97 -10.87 8.56
CA ARG A 85 6.50 -9.91 9.53
C ARG A 85 6.93 -10.59 10.83
N GLU A 86 6.09 -11.44 11.40
CA GLU A 86 6.42 -12.16 12.64
C GLU A 86 7.59 -13.15 12.43
N ARG A 87 7.69 -13.78 11.27
CA ARG A 87 8.78 -14.71 10.97
C ARG A 87 10.12 -14.04 10.77
N VAL A 88 10.15 -12.86 10.13
CA VAL A 88 11.41 -12.15 9.82
C VAL A 88 11.86 -11.21 10.95
N LYS A 89 11.01 -10.93 11.91
CA LYS A 89 11.23 -10.01 13.04
C LYS A 89 12.57 -10.16 13.77
N PRO A 90 13.17 -11.35 13.90
CA PRO A 90 14.47 -11.48 14.54
C PRO A 90 15.64 -10.82 13.79
N TYR A 91 15.46 -10.51 12.49
CA TYR A 91 16.56 -10.04 11.65
C TYR A 91 16.18 -8.93 10.65
N LEU A 92 14.89 -8.66 10.45
CA LEU A 92 14.39 -7.65 9.53
C LEU A 92 13.19 -6.92 10.16
N ASP A 93 13.22 -5.61 10.17
CA ASP A 93 12.06 -4.78 10.56
C ASP A 93 11.15 -4.57 9.34
N LEU A 94 9.94 -5.13 9.38
CA LEU A 94 8.96 -5.03 8.31
C LEU A 94 7.76 -4.20 8.77
N GLN A 95 7.63 -2.98 8.25
CA GLN A 95 6.48 -2.12 8.44
C GLN A 95 5.50 -2.27 7.28
N LEU A 96 4.20 -2.43 7.58
CA LEU A 96 3.15 -2.61 6.58
C LEU A 96 2.27 -1.37 6.45
N VAL A 97 1.94 -1.02 5.21
CA VAL A 97 1.02 0.06 4.85
C VAL A 97 -0.23 -0.55 4.24
N ALA A 98 -1.42 -0.30 4.83
CA ALA A 98 -2.69 -0.74 4.26
C ALA A 98 -3.01 0.10 3.00
N PHE A 99 -2.93 -0.50 1.83
CA PHE A 99 -2.93 0.21 0.56
C PHE A 99 -4.13 -0.19 -0.31
N PRO A 100 -5.12 0.69 -0.48
CA PRO A 100 -6.28 0.45 -1.35
C PRO A 100 -5.90 0.68 -2.82
N GLN A 101 -5.19 -0.28 -3.42
CA GLN A 101 -4.59 -0.21 -4.77
C GLN A 101 -5.57 0.24 -5.85
N ASP A 102 -6.83 -0.15 -5.75
CA ASP A 102 -7.86 0.14 -6.77
C ASP A 102 -8.65 1.43 -6.45
N GLY A 103 -8.13 2.28 -5.56
CA GLY A 103 -8.79 3.51 -5.07
C GLY A 103 -9.69 3.25 -3.86
N LEU A 104 -9.86 4.27 -3.01
CA LEU A 104 -10.65 4.20 -1.78
C LEU A 104 -12.15 4.41 -2.04
N LEU A 105 -12.48 5.46 -2.80
CA LEU A 105 -13.87 5.84 -3.12
C LEU A 105 -14.35 5.19 -4.41
N ARG A 106 -13.46 4.97 -5.33
CA ARG A 106 -13.71 4.35 -6.62
C ARG A 106 -14.11 2.88 -6.51
N SER A 107 -13.56 2.15 -5.52
CA SER A 107 -13.75 0.71 -5.37
C SER A 107 -14.74 0.37 -4.26
N PRO A 108 -15.84 -0.35 -4.57
CA PRO A 108 -16.80 -0.78 -3.56
C PRO A 108 -16.12 -1.60 -2.45
N GLY A 109 -16.36 -1.24 -1.20
CA GLY A 109 -15.83 -1.97 -0.03
C GLY A 109 -14.38 -1.62 0.35
N ALA A 110 -13.65 -0.82 -0.43
CA ALA A 110 -12.25 -0.51 -0.17
C ALA A 110 -12.04 0.12 1.22
N LEU A 111 -12.87 1.07 1.62
CA LEU A 111 -12.82 1.68 2.96
C LEU A 111 -13.03 0.65 4.08
N HIS A 112 -13.96 -0.30 3.90
CA HIS A 112 -14.19 -1.36 4.86
C HIS A 112 -12.97 -2.29 4.97
N ASN A 113 -12.41 -2.69 3.84
CA ASN A 113 -11.23 -3.56 3.79
C ASN A 113 -10.00 -2.87 4.41
N LEU A 114 -9.78 -1.58 4.12
CA LEU A 114 -8.72 -0.79 4.74
C LEU A 114 -8.84 -0.80 6.26
N LYS A 115 -10.02 -0.50 6.82
CA LYS A 115 -10.25 -0.51 8.26
C LYS A 115 -10.05 -1.90 8.87
N ARG A 116 -10.46 -2.97 8.17
CA ARG A 116 -10.19 -4.35 8.61
C ARG A 116 -8.68 -4.64 8.64
N ALA A 117 -7.93 -4.29 7.59
CA ALA A 117 -6.48 -4.48 7.56
C ALA A 117 -5.78 -3.76 8.73
N LEU A 118 -6.18 -2.52 9.02
CA LEU A 118 -5.65 -1.76 10.15
C LEU A 118 -5.99 -2.41 11.51
N SER A 119 -7.18 -2.97 11.66
CA SER A 119 -7.58 -3.71 12.87
C SER A 119 -6.84 -5.04 13.04
N MET A 120 -6.38 -5.66 11.94
CA MET A 120 -5.54 -6.85 11.96
C MET A 120 -4.09 -6.55 12.38
N GLY A 121 -3.70 -5.29 12.48
CA GLY A 121 -2.38 -4.89 12.95
C GLY A 121 -1.45 -4.32 11.88
N VAL A 122 -1.97 -3.89 10.74
CA VAL A 122 -1.19 -3.12 9.76
C VAL A 122 -0.83 -1.75 10.35
N ASP A 123 0.37 -1.26 10.09
CA ASP A 123 1.00 -0.18 10.86
C ASP A 123 0.61 1.22 10.39
N VAL A 124 0.42 1.41 9.08
CA VAL A 124 0.30 2.72 8.43
C VAL A 124 -0.93 2.76 7.53
N VAL A 125 -1.59 3.89 7.45
CA VAL A 125 -2.71 4.14 6.54
C VAL A 125 -2.16 4.56 5.18
N GLY A 126 -2.47 3.80 4.14
CA GLY A 126 -2.07 4.05 2.76
C GLY A 126 -3.18 4.60 1.90
N GLY A 127 -2.83 5.10 0.71
CA GLY A 127 -3.80 5.55 -0.28
C GLY A 127 -3.19 5.91 -1.63
N ILE A 128 -4.05 6.07 -2.63
CA ILE A 128 -3.69 6.38 -4.02
C ILE A 128 -4.70 7.39 -4.60
N PRO A 129 -4.67 8.67 -4.14
CA PRO A 129 -5.70 9.64 -4.48
C PRO A 129 -5.79 9.97 -5.97
N HIS A 130 -4.67 9.91 -6.72
CA HIS A 130 -4.68 10.17 -8.15
C HIS A 130 -5.35 9.04 -8.97
N PHE A 131 -5.64 7.91 -8.36
CA PHE A 131 -6.35 6.80 -8.99
C PHE A 131 -7.87 6.87 -8.78
N GLU A 132 -8.36 7.84 -8.03
CA GLU A 132 -9.80 8.13 -7.92
C GLU A 132 -10.35 8.67 -9.24
N ARG A 133 -11.70 8.76 -9.37
CA ARG A 133 -12.35 9.14 -10.63
C ARG A 133 -12.18 10.62 -10.97
N THR A 134 -12.09 11.47 -9.95
CA THR A 134 -11.98 12.93 -10.09
C THR A 134 -10.98 13.49 -9.08
N MET A 135 -10.47 14.69 -9.36
CA MET A 135 -9.64 15.43 -8.40
C MET A 135 -10.37 15.66 -7.06
N ALA A 136 -11.68 15.88 -7.10
CA ALA A 136 -12.48 16.06 -5.88
C ALA A 136 -12.57 14.76 -5.07
N ASP A 137 -12.77 13.61 -5.72
CA ASP A 137 -12.76 12.32 -5.04
C ASP A 137 -11.36 12.01 -4.45
N GLY A 138 -10.31 12.35 -5.19
CA GLY A 138 -8.94 12.20 -4.69
C GLY A 138 -8.68 13.05 -3.44
N ALA A 139 -9.10 14.31 -3.44
CA ALA A 139 -9.01 15.20 -2.28
C ALA A 139 -9.81 14.64 -1.09
N GLU A 140 -11.02 14.15 -1.34
CA GLU A 140 -11.86 13.55 -0.29
C GLU A 140 -11.25 12.25 0.24
N SER A 141 -10.65 11.41 -0.61
CA SER A 141 -9.95 10.22 -0.14
C SER A 141 -8.78 10.56 0.78
N VAL A 142 -8.00 11.59 0.47
CA VAL A 142 -6.93 12.10 1.36
C VAL A 142 -7.49 12.51 2.71
N ARG A 143 -8.59 13.29 2.74
CA ARG A 143 -9.23 13.73 3.99
C ARG A 143 -9.65 12.54 4.85
N ILE A 144 -10.36 11.57 4.27
CA ILE A 144 -10.83 10.36 4.97
C ILE A 144 -9.65 9.55 5.54
N LEU A 145 -8.59 9.36 4.75
CA LEU A 145 -7.42 8.59 5.17
C LEU A 145 -6.67 9.27 6.33
N CYS A 146 -6.54 10.59 6.28
CA CYS A 146 -5.93 11.36 7.36
C CYS A 146 -6.76 11.31 8.64
N GLU A 147 -8.09 11.38 8.56
CA GLU A 147 -8.99 11.23 9.70
C GLU A 147 -8.86 9.85 10.34
N ILE A 148 -8.89 8.78 9.54
CA ILE A 148 -8.69 7.42 10.04
C ILE A 148 -7.33 7.28 10.75
N ALA A 149 -6.29 7.86 10.17
CA ALA A 149 -4.96 7.81 10.77
C ALA A 149 -4.91 8.57 12.10
N ALA A 150 -5.52 9.75 12.17
CA ALA A 150 -5.63 10.55 13.40
C ALA A 150 -6.39 9.79 14.50
N ASP A 151 -7.57 9.23 14.17
CA ASP A 151 -8.41 8.48 15.10
C ASP A 151 -7.69 7.25 15.68
N LEU A 152 -6.83 6.61 14.88
CA LEU A 152 -6.08 5.41 15.27
C LEU A 152 -4.67 5.71 15.80
N GLY A 153 -4.25 6.97 15.86
CA GLY A 153 -2.88 7.36 16.21
C GLY A 153 -1.82 6.78 15.26
N LYS A 154 -2.17 6.59 13.99
CA LYS A 154 -1.29 6.01 12.95
C LYS A 154 -0.72 7.10 12.04
N ARG A 155 0.29 6.73 11.25
CA ARG A 155 0.85 7.56 10.19
C ARG A 155 0.10 7.35 8.89
N VAL A 156 0.28 8.29 7.95
CA VAL A 156 -0.21 8.21 6.57
C VAL A 156 0.98 8.09 5.62
N ASP A 157 0.84 7.26 4.58
CA ASP A 157 1.80 7.10 3.50
C ASP A 157 1.03 6.89 2.18
N LEU A 158 1.04 7.90 1.29
CA LEU A 158 0.21 7.93 0.09
C LEU A 158 1.07 7.95 -1.17
N HIS A 159 0.61 7.23 -2.21
CA HIS A 159 1.07 7.43 -3.58
C HIS A 159 0.35 8.64 -4.16
N CYS A 160 1.01 9.79 -4.18
CA CYS A 160 0.43 11.03 -4.70
C CYS A 160 1.01 11.36 -6.08
N ASP A 161 0.10 11.67 -7.02
CA ASP A 161 0.43 12.29 -8.29
C ASP A 161 1.39 11.48 -9.19
N GLU A 162 1.36 10.15 -9.07
CA GLU A 162 2.06 9.21 -9.95
C GLU A 162 1.29 9.05 -11.27
N THR A 163 1.30 10.11 -12.08
CA THR A 163 0.54 10.23 -13.34
C THR A 163 1.19 11.24 -14.27
N ASP A 164 0.92 11.11 -15.57
CA ASP A 164 1.34 12.08 -16.59
C ASP A 164 0.42 13.33 -16.64
N ASP A 165 -0.62 13.40 -15.82
CA ASP A 165 -1.51 14.57 -15.74
C ASP A 165 -0.86 15.69 -14.92
N PRO A 166 -0.45 16.82 -15.53
CA PRO A 166 0.16 17.94 -14.82
C PRO A 166 -0.82 18.69 -13.88
N LEU A 167 -2.11 18.36 -13.93
CA LEU A 167 -3.13 18.92 -13.05
C LEU A 167 -3.35 18.06 -11.79
N SER A 168 -2.73 16.89 -11.70
CA SER A 168 -2.77 16.08 -10.49
C SER A 168 -1.98 16.78 -9.37
N ARG A 169 -2.64 17.10 -8.26
CA ARG A 169 -2.09 17.93 -7.18
C ARG A 169 -2.57 17.47 -5.80
N HIS A 170 -2.69 16.18 -5.61
CA HIS A 170 -3.18 15.61 -4.34
C HIS A 170 -2.19 15.75 -3.19
N ILE A 171 -0.89 15.92 -3.50
CA ILE A 171 0.10 16.23 -2.47
C ILE A 171 -0.21 17.55 -1.75
N GLU A 172 -0.79 18.54 -2.45
CA GLU A 172 -1.21 19.80 -1.85
C GLU A 172 -2.34 19.60 -0.85
N GLN A 173 -3.29 18.73 -1.17
CA GLN A 173 -4.38 18.36 -0.25
C GLN A 173 -3.85 17.71 1.02
N LEU A 174 -2.87 16.82 0.88
CA LEU A 174 -2.24 16.16 2.04
C LEU A 174 -1.57 17.19 2.98
N VAL A 175 -0.91 18.21 2.41
CA VAL A 175 -0.28 19.29 3.18
C VAL A 175 -1.33 20.14 3.90
N LEU A 176 -2.44 20.48 3.23
CA LEU A 176 -3.52 21.29 3.81
C LEU A 176 -4.21 20.57 4.98
N VAL A 177 -4.61 19.31 4.79
CA VAL A 177 -5.26 18.50 5.85
C VAL A 177 -4.36 18.38 7.08
N ARG A 178 -3.04 18.22 6.89
CA ARG A 178 -2.08 18.18 8.00
C ARG A 178 -2.03 19.50 8.76
N HIS A 179 -2.17 20.62 8.08
CA HIS A 179 -2.14 21.95 8.70
C HIS A 179 -3.35 22.17 9.62
N ASP A 180 -4.52 21.72 9.19
CA ASP A 180 -5.77 21.86 9.95
C ASP A 180 -5.77 21.00 11.25
N HIS A 181 -5.03 19.89 11.26
CA HIS A 181 -4.92 18.99 12.41
C HIS A 181 -3.76 19.33 13.38
N VAL A 182 -2.84 20.21 12.96
CA VAL A 182 -1.66 20.62 13.73
C VAL A 182 -1.79 22.05 14.26
N ALA A 183 -2.86 22.79 13.94
CA ALA A 183 -3.10 24.10 14.51
C ALA A 183 -3.11 24.02 16.04
N PRO A 184 -2.30 24.80 16.77
CA PRO A 184 -2.28 24.74 18.22
C PRO A 184 -3.67 25.11 18.74
N GLN A 185 -4.23 24.26 19.56
CA GLN A 185 -5.37 24.64 20.41
C GLN A 185 -4.86 25.81 21.29
N GLN A 186 -5.36 27.01 20.97
CA GLN A 186 -5.16 28.20 21.80
C GLN A 186 -5.99 28.09 23.08
#